data_145bb84eafe6ef3bd04a05791f6b3aa6
#
_entry.id   145bb84eafe6ef3bd04a05791f6b3aa6
#
_cell.length_a   1.000
_cell.length_b   1.000
_cell.length_c   1.000
_cell.angle_alpha   90.00
_cell.angle_beta   90.00
_cell.angle_gamma   90.00
#
_symmetry.space_group_name_H-M   'P 1'
#
loop_
_entity.id
_entity.type
_entity.pdbx_description
1 polymer ?
#
loop_
_entity_poly.entity_id
_entity_poly.type
_entity_poly.pdbx_seq_one_letter_code
_entity_poly.pdbx_strand_id
1 'polypeptide(L)'
;MHRILIVTPNRKRLAEFAQTLIEQQDVEVAWADCGQAAIADVMKHPPLAVIIDDNLLDMPGIDLVRRLLPINALINTVMISDLSPEAFHEASEGLGLMAQLPPNPTKSDAREIWARLKRMSAMSVAQPRK
;
A
#
# COMPACT_ATOMS: atom_id res chain seq x y z
N MET A 1 15.61 4.74 -5.33
CA MET A 1 15.01 4.36 -4.02
C MET A 1 13.53 4.08 -4.22
N HIS A 2 13.04 3.04 -3.56
CA HIS A 2 11.64 2.65 -3.69
C HIS A 2 10.79 3.37 -2.65
N ARG A 3 9.80 4.09 -3.12
CA ARG A 3 8.94 4.88 -2.24
C ARG A 3 7.65 4.13 -1.94
N ILE A 4 7.33 4.00 -0.65
CA ILE A 4 6.09 3.39 -0.19
C ILE A 4 5.31 4.43 0.59
N LEU A 5 4.05 4.66 0.19
CA LEU A 5 3.19 5.61 0.88
C LEU A 5 2.26 4.84 1.81
N ILE A 6 2.25 5.21 3.09
CA ILE A 6 1.34 4.63 4.07
C ILE A 6 0.26 5.66 4.40
N VAL A 7 -0.99 5.29 4.18
CA VAL A 7 -2.13 6.18 4.39
C VAL A 7 -2.89 5.71 5.62
N THR A 8 -2.79 6.47 6.71
CA THR A 8 -3.43 6.13 7.97
C THR A 8 -3.61 7.37 8.84
N PRO A 9 -4.73 7.48 9.58
CA PRO A 9 -4.84 8.53 10.60
C PRO A 9 -4.11 8.18 11.90
N ASN A 10 -3.54 6.99 12.00
CA ASN A 10 -2.89 6.52 13.23
C ASN A 10 -1.50 5.97 12.93
N ARG A 11 -0.52 6.87 12.78
CA ARG A 11 0.86 6.47 12.47
C ARG A 11 1.47 5.61 13.56
N LYS A 12 1.11 5.85 14.82
CA LYS A 12 1.68 5.10 15.93
C LYS A 12 1.40 3.61 15.82
N ARG A 13 0.19 3.26 15.39
CA ARG A 13 -0.19 1.86 15.24
C ARG A 13 0.66 1.15 14.21
N LEU A 14 1.13 1.88 13.19
CA LEU A 14 1.90 1.31 12.09
C LEU A 14 3.39 1.63 12.18
N ALA A 15 3.85 2.22 13.30
CA ALA A 15 5.23 2.68 13.41
C ALA A 15 6.25 1.54 13.28
N GLU A 16 6.00 0.42 13.94
CA GLU A 16 6.92 -0.72 13.89
C GLU A 16 6.95 -1.36 12.51
N PHE A 17 5.78 -1.48 11.89
CA PHE A 17 5.67 -1.98 10.53
C PHE A 17 6.46 -1.09 9.56
N ALA A 18 6.26 0.23 9.67
CA ALA A 18 6.94 1.19 8.83
C ALA A 18 8.46 1.17 9.04
N GLN A 19 8.88 1.06 10.30
CA GLN A 19 10.30 1.02 10.62
C GLN A 19 10.96 -0.19 9.98
N THR A 20 10.29 -1.33 10.00
CA THR A 20 10.82 -2.53 9.35
C THR A 20 10.98 -2.33 7.85
N LEU A 21 10.03 -1.63 7.21
CA LEU A 21 10.15 -1.31 5.79
C LEU A 21 11.35 -0.38 5.53
N ILE A 22 11.53 0.63 6.38
CA ILE A 22 12.64 1.58 6.23
C ILE A 22 13.99 0.88 6.35
N GLU A 23 14.06 -0.17 7.16
CA GLU A 23 15.29 -0.93 7.34
C GLU A 23 15.68 -1.74 6.11
N GLN A 24 14.77 -1.93 5.17
CA GLN A 24 15.10 -2.65 3.95
C GLN A 24 15.93 -1.75 3.04
N GLN A 25 16.73 -2.39 2.18
CA GLN A 25 17.62 -1.64 1.30
C GLN A 25 16.82 -0.81 0.30
N ASP A 26 17.15 0.47 0.21
CA ASP A 26 16.58 1.38 -0.78
C ASP A 26 15.08 1.60 -0.64
N VAL A 27 14.57 1.61 0.60
CA VAL A 27 13.16 1.89 0.85
C VAL A 27 13.00 3.23 1.55
N GLU A 28 12.08 4.02 1.04
CA GLU A 28 11.68 5.29 1.63
C GLU A 28 10.20 5.19 1.96
N VAL A 29 9.80 5.59 3.16
CA VAL A 29 8.40 5.58 3.58
C VAL A 29 7.90 7.01 3.70
N ALA A 30 6.77 7.28 3.05
CA ALA A 30 6.05 8.54 3.18
C ALA A 30 4.69 8.28 3.84
N TRP A 31 4.10 9.31 4.39
CA TRP A 31 2.86 9.21 5.16
C TRP A 31 1.81 10.20 4.65
N ALA A 32 0.56 9.76 4.66
CA ALA A 32 -0.59 10.63 4.47
C ALA A 32 -1.64 10.20 5.49
N ASP A 33 -2.40 11.14 6.04
CA ASP A 33 -3.38 10.82 7.09
C ASP A 33 -4.81 10.81 6.57
N CYS A 34 -5.03 11.14 5.31
CA CYS A 34 -6.37 11.10 4.72
C CYS A 34 -6.26 10.81 3.23
N GLY A 35 -7.40 10.50 2.62
CA GLY A 35 -7.44 10.14 1.20
C GLY A 35 -7.05 11.27 0.28
N GLN A 36 -7.50 12.49 0.58
CA GLN A 36 -7.16 13.65 -0.25
C GLN A 36 -5.66 13.91 -0.27
N ALA A 37 -5.03 13.83 0.90
CA ALA A 37 -3.58 14.01 0.99
C ALA A 37 -2.84 12.93 0.22
N ALA A 38 -3.35 11.69 0.28
CA ALA A 38 -2.74 10.58 -0.44
C ALA A 38 -2.82 10.79 -1.95
N ILE A 39 -3.98 11.22 -2.45
CA ILE A 39 -4.16 11.46 -3.89
C ILE A 39 -3.20 12.53 -4.36
N ALA A 40 -3.09 13.64 -3.61
CA ALA A 40 -2.19 14.72 -3.98
C ALA A 40 -0.73 14.25 -4.01
N ASP A 41 -0.36 13.43 -3.04
CA ASP A 41 0.99 12.91 -2.95
C ASP A 41 1.32 11.96 -4.11
N VAL A 42 0.40 11.07 -4.42
CA VAL A 42 0.58 10.12 -5.52
C VAL A 42 0.74 10.84 -6.85
N MET A 43 -0.01 11.90 -7.04
CA MET A 43 0.07 12.67 -8.29
C MET A 43 1.41 13.36 -8.45
N LYS A 44 2.01 13.80 -7.33
CA LYS A 44 3.31 14.46 -7.37
C LYS A 44 4.46 13.48 -7.46
N HIS A 45 4.37 12.39 -6.70
CA HIS A 45 5.46 11.43 -6.55
C HIS A 45 4.90 10.01 -6.57
N PRO A 46 4.65 9.44 -7.76
CA PRO A 46 4.07 8.10 -7.83
C PRO A 46 4.94 7.09 -7.05
N PRO A 47 4.37 6.41 -6.04
CA PRO A 47 5.13 5.44 -5.27
C PRO A 47 5.11 4.07 -5.91
N LEU A 48 5.99 3.18 -5.42
CA LEU A 48 5.95 1.78 -5.80
C LEU A 48 4.68 1.13 -5.27
N ALA A 49 4.28 1.48 -4.06
CA ALA A 49 3.12 0.90 -3.41
C ALA A 49 2.45 1.91 -2.48
N VAL A 50 1.14 1.73 -2.30
CA VAL A 50 0.35 2.47 -1.33
C VAL A 50 -0.27 1.47 -0.36
N ILE A 51 -0.04 1.66 0.92
CA ILE A 51 -0.62 0.83 1.98
C ILE A 51 -1.70 1.66 2.66
N ILE A 52 -2.94 1.20 2.61
CA ILE A 52 -4.11 2.00 2.96
C ILE A 52 -4.84 1.39 4.14
N ASP A 53 -5.03 2.18 5.21
CA ASP A 53 -5.88 1.79 6.32
C ASP A 53 -7.34 1.78 5.86
N ASP A 54 -8.16 0.90 6.46
CA ASP A 54 -9.54 0.75 5.99
C ASP A 54 -10.43 1.93 6.35
N ASN A 55 -10.08 2.71 7.38
CA ASN A 55 -10.84 3.91 7.75
C ASN A 55 -9.95 5.13 7.76
N LEU A 56 -10.17 6.03 6.82
CA LEU A 56 -9.44 7.30 6.75
C LEU A 56 -10.33 8.41 7.28
N LEU A 57 -9.74 9.57 7.53
CA LEU A 57 -10.50 10.69 8.11
C LEU A 57 -11.60 11.19 7.19
N ASP A 58 -11.38 11.13 5.89
CA ASP A 58 -12.28 11.72 4.91
C ASP A 58 -13.00 10.71 4.01
N MET A 59 -12.64 9.43 4.07
CA MET A 59 -13.28 8.41 3.25
C MET A 59 -12.88 7.02 3.72
N PRO A 60 -13.67 5.98 3.39
CA PRO A 60 -13.22 4.60 3.57
C PRO A 60 -12.01 4.30 2.69
N GLY A 61 -11.11 3.43 3.18
CA GLY A 61 -9.91 3.09 2.40
C GLY A 61 -10.22 2.53 1.02
N ILE A 62 -11.30 1.75 0.90
CA ILE A 62 -11.67 1.16 -0.38
C ILE A 62 -12.03 2.24 -1.41
N ASP A 63 -12.59 3.37 -0.96
CA ASP A 63 -12.90 4.48 -1.86
C ASP A 63 -11.63 5.12 -2.39
N LEU A 64 -10.59 5.19 -1.56
CA LEU A 64 -9.31 5.70 -2.01
C LEU A 64 -8.73 4.80 -3.11
N VAL A 65 -8.84 3.48 -2.94
CA VAL A 65 -8.37 2.54 -3.98
C VAL A 65 -9.07 2.85 -5.30
N ARG A 66 -10.39 3.02 -5.26
CA ARG A 66 -11.16 3.30 -6.47
C ARG A 66 -10.73 4.60 -7.14
N ARG A 67 -10.35 5.60 -6.35
CA ARG A 67 -9.92 6.89 -6.88
C ARG A 67 -8.51 6.85 -7.43
N LEU A 68 -7.65 5.98 -6.89
CA LEU A 68 -6.27 5.86 -7.35
C LEU A 68 -6.15 5.10 -8.66
N LEU A 69 -7.02 4.12 -8.90
CA LEU A 69 -6.94 3.30 -10.09
C LEU A 69 -6.90 4.10 -11.39
N PRO A 70 -7.81 5.06 -11.63
CA PRO A 70 -7.75 5.83 -12.86
C PRO A 70 -6.56 6.78 -12.93
N ILE A 71 -5.96 7.13 -11.78
CA ILE A 71 -4.80 7.99 -11.76
C ILE A 71 -3.56 7.22 -12.19
N ASN A 72 -3.36 6.03 -11.61
CA ASN A 72 -2.21 5.20 -11.97
C ASN A 72 -2.47 3.75 -11.56
N ALA A 73 -2.91 2.94 -12.51
CA ALA A 73 -3.23 1.53 -12.24
C ALA A 73 -1.99 0.66 -12.01
N LEU A 74 -0.79 1.19 -12.24
CA LEU A 74 0.44 0.44 -12.06
C LEU A 74 0.95 0.44 -10.62
N ILE A 75 0.37 1.29 -9.76
CA ILE A 75 0.76 1.35 -8.36
C ILE A 75 0.22 0.11 -7.64
N ASN A 76 1.09 -0.56 -6.89
CA ASN A 76 0.68 -1.70 -6.08
C ASN A 76 -0.08 -1.20 -4.86
N THR A 77 -1.25 -1.77 -4.60
CA THR A 77 -2.11 -1.32 -3.52
C THR A 77 -2.31 -2.43 -2.51
N VAL A 78 -2.10 -2.12 -1.24
CA VAL A 78 -2.27 -3.04 -0.11
C VAL A 78 -3.25 -2.41 0.86
N MET A 79 -4.21 -3.20 1.35
CA MET A 79 -5.19 -2.69 2.32
C MET A 79 -5.02 -3.35 3.67
N ILE A 80 -5.16 -2.55 4.71
CA ILE A 80 -5.24 -3.02 6.09
C ILE A 80 -6.73 -3.18 6.41
N SER A 81 -7.15 -4.38 6.81
CA SER A 81 -8.55 -4.67 7.03
C SER A 81 -8.70 -5.85 8.00
N ASP A 82 -9.74 -5.80 8.82
CA ASP A 82 -10.07 -6.89 9.74
C ASP A 82 -11.10 -7.84 9.15
N LEU A 83 -11.48 -7.68 7.89
CA LEU A 83 -12.42 -8.59 7.24
C LEU A 83 -11.79 -9.98 7.07
N SER A 84 -12.65 -11.02 7.06
CA SER A 84 -12.19 -12.35 6.71
C SER A 84 -11.65 -12.33 5.26
N PRO A 85 -10.80 -13.30 4.89
CA PRO A 85 -10.31 -13.34 3.51
C PRO A 85 -11.42 -13.37 2.48
N GLU A 86 -12.49 -14.09 2.75
CA GLU A 86 -13.62 -14.16 1.82
C GLU A 86 -14.36 -12.84 1.69
N ALA A 87 -14.63 -12.19 2.83
CA ALA A 87 -15.32 -10.90 2.82
C ALA A 87 -14.44 -9.82 2.16
N PHE A 88 -13.14 -9.87 2.41
CA PHE A 88 -12.22 -8.95 1.80
C PHE A 88 -12.18 -9.12 0.28
N HIS A 89 -12.12 -10.38 -0.16
CA HIS A 89 -12.10 -10.69 -1.58
C HIS A 89 -13.34 -10.14 -2.28
N GLU A 90 -14.52 -10.34 -1.66
CA GLU A 90 -15.76 -9.81 -2.20
C GLU A 90 -15.75 -8.29 -2.28
N ALA A 91 -15.34 -7.64 -1.18
CA ALA A 91 -15.37 -6.19 -1.10
C ALA A 91 -14.39 -5.53 -2.08
N SER A 92 -13.30 -6.22 -2.40
CA SER A 92 -12.23 -5.66 -3.23
C SER A 92 -12.21 -6.21 -4.65
N GLU A 93 -13.23 -6.99 -5.02
CA GLU A 93 -13.27 -7.62 -6.33
C GLU A 93 -13.17 -6.57 -7.45
N GLY A 94 -12.29 -6.83 -8.41
CA GLY A 94 -12.10 -5.93 -9.54
C GLY A 94 -11.17 -4.76 -9.28
N LEU A 95 -10.67 -4.60 -8.05
CA LEU A 95 -9.82 -3.46 -7.72
C LEU A 95 -8.33 -3.76 -7.85
N GLY A 96 -7.95 -5.03 -8.04
CA GLY A 96 -6.56 -5.38 -8.28
C GLY A 96 -5.63 -5.17 -7.10
N LEU A 97 -6.15 -5.36 -5.88
CA LEU A 97 -5.33 -5.24 -4.68
C LEU A 97 -4.28 -6.33 -4.63
N MET A 98 -3.07 -5.97 -4.23
CA MET A 98 -1.96 -6.91 -4.13
C MET A 98 -2.10 -7.81 -2.90
N ALA A 99 -2.55 -7.26 -1.78
CA ALA A 99 -2.58 -7.99 -0.53
C ALA A 99 -3.48 -7.33 0.50
N GLN A 100 -3.84 -8.11 1.51
CA GLN A 100 -4.53 -7.64 2.71
C GLN A 100 -3.58 -7.80 3.89
N LEU A 101 -3.57 -6.81 4.79
CA LEU A 101 -2.83 -6.88 6.04
C LEU A 101 -3.80 -6.83 7.20
N PRO A 102 -3.46 -7.46 8.35
CA PRO A 102 -4.30 -7.35 9.54
C PRO A 102 -4.23 -5.94 10.14
N PRO A 103 -5.16 -5.59 11.04
CA PRO A 103 -5.19 -4.22 11.62
C PRO A 103 -3.92 -3.81 12.34
N ASN A 104 -3.18 -4.77 12.91
CA ASN A 104 -1.91 -4.49 13.56
C ASN A 104 -0.83 -5.32 12.87
N PRO A 105 -0.38 -4.89 11.69
CA PRO A 105 0.59 -5.67 10.93
C PRO A 105 1.92 -5.75 11.66
N THR A 106 2.57 -6.91 11.56
CA THR A 106 3.81 -7.21 12.28
C THR A 106 5.03 -6.90 11.43
N LYS A 107 6.20 -7.03 12.04
CA LYS A 107 7.47 -6.95 11.31
C LYS A 107 7.54 -8.02 10.21
N SER A 108 7.04 -9.21 10.53
CA SER A 108 6.99 -10.30 9.54
C SER A 108 6.14 -9.92 8.35
N ASP A 109 5.00 -9.27 8.59
CA ASP A 109 4.14 -8.78 7.51
C ASP A 109 4.88 -7.78 6.64
N ALA A 110 5.66 -6.88 7.25
CA ALA A 110 6.43 -5.89 6.50
C ALA A 110 7.46 -6.55 5.59
N ARG A 111 8.17 -7.55 6.12
CA ARG A 111 9.18 -8.26 5.33
C ARG A 111 8.55 -9.01 4.17
N GLU A 112 7.40 -9.63 4.40
CA GLU A 112 6.70 -10.38 3.37
C GLU A 112 6.19 -9.46 2.26
N ILE A 113 5.60 -8.34 2.62
CA ILE A 113 5.12 -7.35 1.65
C ILE A 113 6.30 -6.84 0.82
N TRP A 114 7.42 -6.50 1.47
CA TRP A 114 8.59 -6.02 0.75
C TRP A 114 9.15 -7.08 -0.20
N ALA A 115 9.19 -8.34 0.25
CA ALA A 115 9.66 -9.43 -0.61
C ALA A 115 8.79 -9.57 -1.87
N ARG A 116 7.47 -9.45 -1.72
CA ARG A 116 6.56 -9.52 -2.85
C ARG A 116 6.75 -8.33 -3.80
N LEU A 117 6.91 -7.14 -3.25
CA LEU A 117 7.14 -5.94 -4.06
C LEU A 117 8.43 -6.04 -4.86
N LYS A 118 9.48 -6.56 -4.24
CA LYS A 118 10.75 -6.75 -4.93
C LYS A 118 10.62 -7.72 -6.12
N ARG A 119 9.93 -8.82 -5.90
CA ARG A 119 9.73 -9.80 -6.97
C ARG A 119 8.95 -9.21 -8.14
N MET A 120 7.90 -8.46 -7.83
CA MET A 120 7.09 -7.85 -8.88
C MET A 120 7.88 -6.79 -9.65
N SER A 121 8.67 -5.99 -8.94
CA SER A 121 9.50 -4.97 -9.55
C SER A 121 10.57 -5.60 -10.45
N ALA A 122 11.20 -6.67 -9.99
CA ALA A 122 12.22 -7.37 -10.77
C ALA A 122 11.61 -7.98 -12.04
N MET A 123 10.42 -8.53 -11.93
CA MET A 123 9.74 -9.10 -13.09
C MET A 123 9.40 -8.02 -14.11
N SER A 124 8.93 -6.87 -13.65
CA SER A 124 8.62 -5.74 -14.52
C SER A 124 9.85 -5.26 -15.28
N VAL A 125 10.99 -5.18 -14.59
CA VAL A 125 12.23 -4.73 -15.18
C VAL A 125 12.74 -5.75 -16.20
N ALA A 126 12.60 -7.04 -15.90
CA ALA A 126 13.13 -8.08 -16.77
C ALA A 126 12.35 -8.20 -18.08
N GLN A 127 11.05 -8.05 -18.05
CA GLN A 127 10.21 -8.26 -19.21
C GLN A 127 10.53 -7.37 -20.41
N PRO A 128 10.67 -6.05 -20.23
CA PRO A 128 10.86 -5.20 -21.41
C PRO A 128 12.13 -5.46 -22.17
N ARG A 129 13.02 -6.20 -21.60
CA ARG A 129 14.30 -6.47 -22.26
C ARG A 129 14.25 -7.55 -23.31
N LYS A 130 13.10 -8.20 -23.38
CA LYS A 130 12.88 -9.17 -24.44
C LYS A 130 12.61 -8.47 -25.73
#